data_b66d3b379d778667852d44d6586c06c2
#
_entry.id   b66d3b379d778667852d44d6586c06c2
#
_cell.length_a   1.000
_cell.length_b   1.000
_cell.length_c   1.000
_cell.angle_alpha   90.00
_cell.angle_beta   90.00
_cell.angle_gamma   90.00
#
_symmetry.space_group_name_H-M   'P 1'
#
loop_
_entity.id
_entity.type
_entity.pdbx_description
1 polymer ?
#
loop_
_entity_poly.entity_id
_entity_poly.type
_entity_poly.pdbx_seq_one_letter_code
_entity_poly.pdbx_strand_id
1 'polypeptide(L)'
;MRYDTVNEKSTSIVTLSFADEAGNAVTPTSGTYRIDDVASGTQIKGDTAFTPVSSTHEITISDAENAILDADNARELRCVTVSVTYGTGKKCTAEYRYYVVNLMKIS
;
A
#
# COMPACT_ATOMS: atom_id res chain seq x y z
N MET A 1 -16.33 -5.82 6.44
CA MET A 1 -15.26 -5.91 5.43
C MET A 1 -14.03 -6.58 6.04
N ARG A 2 -13.38 -7.38 5.26
CA ARG A 2 -12.22 -8.14 5.71
C ARG A 2 -10.95 -7.60 5.03
N TYR A 3 -9.94 -7.30 5.82
CA TYR A 3 -8.66 -6.87 5.30
C TYR A 3 -7.66 -8.02 5.30
N ASP A 4 -6.71 -7.97 4.36
CA ASP A 4 -5.61 -8.92 4.35
C ASP A 4 -4.73 -8.72 5.58
N THR A 5 -4.01 -9.76 5.96
CA THR A 5 -3.10 -9.72 7.09
C THR A 5 -1.68 -10.09 6.65
N VAL A 6 -0.71 -9.45 7.30
CA VAL A 6 0.71 -9.71 7.06
C VAL A 6 1.36 -9.88 8.44
N ASN A 7 2.19 -10.89 8.60
CA ASN A 7 2.95 -11.04 9.84
C ASN A 7 4.00 -9.94 9.92
N GLU A 8 4.25 -9.44 11.14
CA GLU A 8 5.26 -8.40 11.34
C GLU A 8 6.61 -8.84 10.81
N LYS A 9 7.41 -7.86 10.34
CA LYS A 9 8.75 -8.08 9.80
C LYS A 9 8.79 -9.05 8.63
N SER A 10 7.70 -9.15 7.89
CA SER A 10 7.64 -9.96 6.66
C SER A 10 7.50 -9.03 5.46
N THR A 11 8.10 -9.41 4.36
CA THR A 11 7.94 -8.71 3.09
C THR A 11 6.57 -9.05 2.49
N SER A 12 5.86 -8.04 2.00
CA SER A 12 4.58 -8.27 1.34
C SER A 12 4.55 -7.57 -0.02
N ILE A 13 3.69 -8.05 -0.90
CA ILE A 13 3.52 -7.49 -2.24
C ILE A 13 2.05 -7.12 -2.42
N VAL A 14 1.81 -5.87 -2.82
CA VAL A 14 0.48 -5.38 -3.15
C VAL A 14 0.40 -5.23 -4.66
N THR A 15 -0.53 -5.93 -5.29
CA THR A 15 -0.74 -5.85 -6.73
C THR A 15 -1.84 -4.84 -7.02
N LEU A 16 -1.52 -3.84 -7.82
CA LEU A 16 -2.45 -2.80 -8.23
C LEU A 16 -2.91 -3.05 -9.66
N SER A 17 -4.20 -2.87 -9.92
CA SER A 17 -4.77 -2.95 -11.26
C SER A 17 -5.45 -1.62 -11.57
N PHE A 18 -5.18 -1.08 -12.75
CA PHE A 18 -5.67 0.24 -13.12
C PHE A 18 -6.66 0.14 -14.28
N ALA A 19 -7.75 0.90 -14.15
CA ALA A 19 -8.77 0.97 -15.19
C ALA A 19 -9.25 2.43 -15.29
N ASP A 20 -9.69 2.80 -16.49
CA ASP A 20 -10.27 4.13 -16.71
C ASP A 20 -11.74 4.15 -16.21
N GLU A 21 -12.39 5.30 -16.39
CA GLU A 21 -13.77 5.50 -15.93
C GLU A 21 -14.79 4.62 -16.67
N ALA A 22 -14.40 4.08 -17.82
CA ALA A 22 -15.25 3.15 -18.59
C ALA A 22 -15.01 1.68 -18.21
N GLY A 23 -14.06 1.42 -17.30
CA GLY A 23 -13.72 0.08 -16.88
C GLY A 23 -12.68 -0.63 -17.74
N ASN A 24 -12.08 0.07 -18.68
CA ASN A 24 -11.05 -0.50 -19.55
C ASN A 24 -9.68 -0.43 -18.86
N ALA A 25 -8.88 -1.48 -19.03
CA ALA A 25 -7.53 -1.48 -18.48
C ALA A 25 -6.72 -0.31 -19.05
N VAL A 26 -5.99 0.39 -18.18
CA VAL A 26 -5.19 1.55 -18.56
C VAL A 26 -3.81 1.46 -17.93
N THR A 27 -2.77 1.89 -18.68
CA THR A 27 -1.42 1.99 -18.14
C THR A 27 -1.19 3.44 -17.71
N PRO A 28 -1.06 3.71 -16.40
CA PRO A 28 -0.79 5.07 -15.95
C PRO A 28 0.56 5.58 -16.45
N THR A 29 0.67 6.89 -16.65
CA THR A 29 1.94 7.51 -17.04
C THR A 29 2.86 7.70 -15.84
N SER A 30 2.30 7.88 -14.65
CA SER A 30 3.08 8.03 -13.42
C SER A 30 2.19 7.75 -12.22
N GLY A 31 2.81 7.50 -11.09
CA GLY A 31 2.09 7.29 -9.84
C GLY A 31 2.95 7.57 -8.63
N THR A 32 2.28 7.72 -7.49
CA THR A 32 2.92 7.80 -6.18
C THR A 32 2.13 6.94 -5.20
N TYR A 33 2.81 6.44 -4.19
CA TYR A 33 2.13 5.78 -3.08
C TYR A 33 2.79 6.15 -1.77
N ARG A 34 2.04 6.01 -0.69
CA ARG A 34 2.55 6.21 0.67
C ARG A 34 1.91 5.18 1.59
N ILE A 35 2.54 4.94 2.73
CA ILE A 35 2.04 4.00 3.73
C ILE A 35 1.96 4.71 5.07
N ASP A 36 0.80 4.64 5.71
CA ASP A 36 0.57 5.26 7.02
C ASP A 36 -0.04 4.25 7.98
N ASP A 37 0.25 4.41 9.28
CA ASP A 37 -0.45 3.67 10.32
C ASP A 37 -1.75 4.40 10.64
N VAL A 38 -2.88 3.70 10.52
CA VAL A 38 -4.18 4.34 10.59
C VAL A 38 -4.47 4.91 11.98
N ALA A 39 -4.19 4.14 13.03
CA ALA A 39 -4.56 4.53 14.39
C ALA A 39 -3.70 5.70 14.90
N SER A 40 -2.39 5.66 14.68
CA SER A 40 -1.47 6.68 15.19
C SER A 40 -1.24 7.84 14.23
N GLY A 41 -1.55 7.64 12.94
CA GLY A 41 -1.23 8.61 11.90
C GLY A 41 0.24 8.65 11.54
N THR A 42 1.04 7.72 12.06
CA THR A 42 2.47 7.69 11.80
C THR A 42 2.74 7.31 10.34
N GLN A 43 3.57 8.11 9.68
CA GLN A 43 3.97 7.82 8.31
C GLN A 43 5.01 6.70 8.32
N ILE A 44 4.67 5.57 7.72
CA ILE A 44 5.58 4.43 7.59
C ILE A 44 6.52 4.64 6.40
N LYS A 45 5.96 5.11 5.29
CA LYS A 45 6.72 5.43 4.09
C LYS A 45 6.11 6.65 3.45
N GLY A 46 6.95 7.65 3.18
CA GLY A 46 6.51 8.88 2.52
C GLY A 46 6.23 8.67 1.04
N ASP A 47 5.72 9.71 0.40
CA ASP A 47 5.37 9.66 -1.01
C ASP A 47 6.53 9.10 -1.84
N THR A 48 6.25 8.03 -2.55
CA THR A 48 7.24 7.32 -3.36
C THR A 48 6.73 7.22 -4.79
N ALA A 49 7.48 7.78 -5.72
CA ALA A 49 7.11 7.76 -7.13
C ALA A 49 7.35 6.37 -7.73
N PHE A 50 6.47 5.98 -8.64
CA PHE A 50 6.67 4.78 -9.44
C PHE A 50 6.14 5.01 -10.85
N THR A 51 6.66 4.24 -11.80
CA THR A 51 6.27 4.34 -13.21
C THR A 51 5.72 2.99 -13.65
N PRO A 52 4.39 2.85 -13.76
CA PRO A 52 3.82 1.59 -14.26
C PRO A 52 4.18 1.36 -15.71
N VAL A 53 4.42 0.10 -16.06
CA VAL A 53 4.73 -0.29 -17.45
C VAL A 53 3.57 -1.08 -18.08
N SER A 54 2.51 -1.33 -17.30
CA SER A 54 1.31 -2.02 -17.78
C SER A 54 0.12 -1.59 -16.92
N SER A 55 -1.04 -2.17 -17.15
CA SER A 55 -2.22 -1.90 -16.35
C SER A 55 -2.16 -2.51 -14.94
N THR A 56 -1.12 -3.28 -14.65
CA THR A 56 -0.87 -3.81 -13.30
C THR A 56 0.50 -3.36 -12.83
N HIS A 57 0.63 -3.17 -11.51
CA HIS A 57 1.88 -2.78 -10.89
C HIS A 57 1.97 -3.40 -9.51
N GLU A 58 3.14 -3.93 -9.16
CA GLU A 58 3.37 -4.52 -7.83
C GLU A 58 4.17 -3.56 -6.98
N ILE A 59 3.69 -3.34 -5.74
CA ILE A 59 4.41 -2.57 -4.73
C ILE A 59 4.95 -3.57 -3.71
N THR A 60 6.26 -3.57 -3.50
CA THR A 60 6.89 -4.40 -2.49
C THR A 60 7.03 -3.58 -1.20
N ILE A 61 6.45 -4.08 -0.12
CA ILE A 61 6.55 -3.48 1.20
C ILE A 61 7.59 -4.29 1.96
N SER A 62 8.66 -3.64 2.41
CA SER A 62 9.78 -4.32 3.05
C SER A 62 9.41 -4.85 4.44
N ASP A 63 10.21 -5.77 4.93
CA ASP A 63 10.06 -6.30 6.29
C ASP A 63 10.16 -5.20 7.33
N ALA A 64 11.04 -4.22 7.14
CA ALA A 64 11.18 -3.11 8.06
C ALA A 64 9.94 -2.22 8.09
N GLU A 65 9.28 -2.05 6.94
CA GLU A 65 8.05 -1.26 6.85
C GLU A 65 6.86 -1.98 7.47
N ASN A 66 6.91 -3.30 7.56
CA ASN A 66 5.90 -4.12 8.20
C ASN A 66 6.24 -4.43 9.66
N ALA A 67 7.08 -3.61 10.30
CA ALA A 67 7.36 -3.75 11.73
C ALA A 67 6.22 -3.14 12.55
N ILE A 68 5.92 -3.76 13.69
CA ILE A 68 4.95 -3.23 14.63
C ILE A 68 5.54 -1.98 15.30
N LEU A 69 4.74 -0.91 15.39
CA LEU A 69 5.17 0.35 16.02
C LEU A 69 5.09 0.29 17.53
N ASP A 70 4.05 -0.36 18.06
CA ASP A 70 3.80 -0.47 19.49
C ASP A 70 3.64 -1.95 19.84
N ALA A 71 4.59 -2.47 20.63
CA ALA A 71 4.61 -3.88 21.00
C ALA A 71 3.38 -4.33 21.80
N ASP A 72 2.62 -3.38 22.36
CA ASP A 72 1.38 -3.70 23.07
C ASP A 72 0.20 -3.95 22.13
N ASN A 73 0.33 -3.61 20.86
CA ASN A 73 -0.73 -3.85 19.88
C ASN A 73 -0.64 -5.28 19.36
N ALA A 74 -1.77 -6.00 19.38
CA ALA A 74 -1.83 -7.34 18.80
C ALA A 74 -1.75 -7.26 17.27
N ARG A 75 -2.21 -6.16 16.68
CA ARG A 75 -2.15 -5.91 15.25
C ARG A 75 -2.29 -4.41 15.02
N GLU A 76 -1.82 -3.96 13.85
CA GLU A 76 -1.92 -2.55 13.47
C GLU A 76 -2.46 -2.45 12.06
N LEU A 77 -3.44 -1.56 11.87
CA LEU A 77 -4.02 -1.34 10.54
C LEU A 77 -3.16 -0.33 9.78
N ARG A 78 -2.74 -0.69 8.58
CA ARG A 78 -1.96 0.16 7.71
C ARG A 78 -2.77 0.52 6.48
N CYS A 79 -2.49 1.69 5.92
CA CYS A 79 -3.14 2.18 4.72
C CYS A 79 -2.10 2.53 3.68
N VAL A 80 -2.22 1.93 2.50
CA VAL A 80 -1.43 2.29 1.33
C VAL A 80 -2.31 3.19 0.46
N THR A 81 -1.89 4.44 0.31
CA THR A 81 -2.62 5.41 -0.51
C THR A 81 -1.90 5.56 -1.84
N VAL A 82 -2.62 5.36 -2.93
CA VAL A 82 -2.06 5.36 -4.27
C VAL A 82 -2.73 6.45 -5.09
N SER A 83 -1.92 7.20 -5.84
CA SER A 83 -2.41 8.20 -6.79
C SER A 83 -1.67 8.00 -8.10
N VAL A 84 -2.42 7.86 -9.20
CA VAL A 84 -1.84 7.69 -10.53
C VAL A 84 -2.43 8.70 -11.49
N THR A 85 -1.64 9.06 -12.50
CA THR A 85 -2.07 9.93 -13.60
C THR A 85 -2.12 9.08 -14.86
N TYR A 86 -3.20 9.22 -15.63
CA TYR A 86 -3.35 8.50 -16.88
C TYR A 86 -3.99 9.40 -17.93
N GLY A 87 -3.80 9.03 -19.21
CA GLY A 87 -4.34 9.82 -20.31
C GLY A 87 -3.84 11.26 -20.23
N THR A 88 -4.72 12.22 -20.56
CA THR A 88 -4.39 13.64 -20.54
C THR A 88 -5.01 14.28 -19.30
N GLY A 89 -4.20 14.44 -18.25
CA GLY A 89 -4.62 15.15 -17.04
C GLY A 89 -5.62 14.44 -16.16
N LYS A 90 -5.81 13.13 -16.33
CA LYS A 90 -6.74 12.36 -15.51
C LYS A 90 -6.01 11.71 -14.35
N LYS A 91 -6.67 11.64 -13.20
CA LYS A 91 -6.12 11.03 -11.99
C LYS A 91 -7.04 9.95 -11.45
N CYS A 92 -6.43 8.95 -10.85
CA CYS A 92 -7.14 7.93 -10.09
C CYS A 92 -6.46 7.76 -8.75
N THR A 93 -7.23 7.78 -7.67
CA THR A 93 -6.71 7.56 -6.31
C THR A 93 -7.40 6.36 -5.70
N ALA A 94 -6.66 5.63 -4.88
CA ALA A 94 -7.19 4.43 -4.23
C ALA A 94 -6.48 4.19 -2.91
N GLU A 95 -7.14 3.45 -2.04
CA GLU A 95 -6.56 3.02 -0.76
C GLU A 95 -6.61 1.50 -0.69
N TYR A 96 -5.54 0.92 -0.13
CA TYR A 96 -5.49 -0.49 0.22
C TYR A 96 -5.11 -0.60 1.69
N ARG A 97 -5.93 -1.28 2.49
CA ARG A 97 -5.69 -1.42 3.92
C ARG A 97 -5.40 -2.87 4.27
N TYR A 98 -4.47 -3.06 5.20
CA TYR A 98 -4.11 -4.39 5.67
C TYR A 98 -3.67 -4.31 7.13
N TYR A 99 -3.74 -5.44 7.82
CA TYR A 99 -3.26 -5.54 9.19
C TYR A 99 -1.85 -6.12 9.23
N VAL A 100 -1.00 -5.56 10.09
CA VAL A 100 0.27 -6.15 10.47
C VAL A 100 0.04 -6.86 11.80
N VAL A 101 0.30 -8.15 11.85
CA VAL A 101 0.05 -8.99 13.04
C VAL A 101 1.31 -9.08 13.87
N ASN A 102 1.17 -8.81 15.17
CA ASN A 102 2.28 -8.90 16.13
C ASN A 102 2.45 -10.37 16.53
N LEU A 103 3.65 -10.90 16.29
CA LEU A 103 3.95 -12.30 16.58
C LEU A 103 4.46 -12.53 17.99
N MET A 104 4.64 -11.48 18.77
CA MET A 104 5.04 -11.49 20.19
C MET A 104 6.44 -12.04 20.48
N LYS A 105 6.89 -13.05 19.77
CA LYS A 105 8.15 -13.73 20.04
C LYS A 105 9.24 -13.45 19.03
N ILE A 106 8.95 -12.62 18.05
CA ILE A 106 9.95 -12.28 17.06
C ILE A 106 10.85 -11.18 17.62
N SER A 107 12.15 -11.30 17.41
CA SER A 107 13.13 -10.36 17.95
C SER A 107 13.85 -9.60 16.84
#